data_bfd9bf0623ac831dfe0c39372b8cade5
#
_entry.id   bfd9bf0623ac831dfe0c39372b8cade5
#
_cell.length_a   1.000
_cell.length_b   1.000
_cell.length_c   1.000
_cell.angle_alpha   90.00
_cell.angle_beta   90.00
_cell.angle_gamma   90.00
#
_symmetry.space_group_name_H-M   'P 1'
#
loop_
_entity.id
_entity.type
_entity.pdbx_description
1 polymer ?
#
loop_
_entity_poly.entity_id
_entity_poly.type
_entity_poly.pdbx_seq_one_letter_code
_entity_poly.pdbx_strand_id
1 'polypeptide(L)'
;MLDTKILIIDDDETICETLKNYFEKEGYEVKTVSDGISGVENFKLYNPDIVLLDIVLPKKDGWQVCREIREVSNQPVIIISAKNETFDKVLGLELGADDYLVKPFDIKELSARIKAVLRRTRLHSSVKNDNEVIKFDNIEISLEKYELKLCGKSVDIPPKELELLHFLAYNRNRVFTRDQLLDKVWGFDYLGDSRTVDVHVKRLREKLDGVSDKWVLKTVWGVGYKFEILE
;
A
#
# COMPACT_ATOMS: atom_id res chain seq x y z
N MET A 1 3.02 20.54 -13.75
CA MET A 1 2.56 19.30 -13.11
C MET A 1 3.82 18.61 -12.62
N LEU A 2 3.88 18.15 -11.39
CA LEU A 2 4.99 17.30 -10.96
C LEU A 2 4.83 15.98 -11.74
N ASP A 3 5.84 15.65 -12.57
CA ASP A 3 5.82 14.44 -13.38
C ASP A 3 5.91 13.23 -12.44
N THR A 4 4.81 12.53 -12.28
CA THR A 4 4.76 11.32 -11.44
C THR A 4 5.56 10.22 -12.11
N LYS A 5 6.48 9.65 -11.36
CA LYS A 5 7.40 8.63 -11.82
C LYS A 5 6.90 7.23 -11.52
N ILE A 6 6.79 6.41 -12.54
CA ILE A 6 6.46 4.99 -12.43
C ILE A 6 7.69 4.17 -12.78
N LEU A 7 8.11 3.26 -11.92
CA LEU A 7 9.09 2.24 -12.22
C LEU A 7 8.38 0.91 -12.48
N ILE A 8 8.57 0.34 -13.66
CA ILE A 8 8.05 -0.98 -14.04
C ILE A 8 9.21 -1.97 -14.03
N ILE A 9 9.08 -3.04 -13.27
CA ILE A 9 10.06 -4.13 -13.15
C ILE A 9 9.36 -5.41 -13.62
N ASP A 10 9.57 -5.78 -14.88
CA ASP A 10 8.91 -6.92 -15.53
C ASP A 10 9.82 -7.39 -16.68
N ASP A 11 10.03 -8.69 -16.85
CA ASP A 11 10.88 -9.25 -17.89
C ASP A 11 10.15 -9.42 -19.25
N ASP A 12 8.82 -9.25 -19.27
CA ASP A 12 8.03 -9.23 -20.51
C ASP A 12 8.11 -7.85 -21.19
N GLU A 13 8.92 -7.78 -22.25
CA GLU A 13 9.11 -6.55 -23.04
C GLU A 13 7.79 -6.01 -23.61
N THR A 14 6.85 -6.90 -24.00
CA THR A 14 5.56 -6.50 -24.58
C THR A 14 4.68 -5.81 -23.53
N ILE A 15 4.64 -6.36 -22.33
CA ILE A 15 3.93 -5.74 -21.20
C ILE A 15 4.58 -4.40 -20.88
N CYS A 16 5.90 -4.35 -20.74
CA CYS A 16 6.66 -3.14 -20.46
C CYS A 16 6.37 -2.02 -21.46
N GLU A 17 6.46 -2.30 -22.75
CA GLU A 17 6.19 -1.32 -23.82
C GLU A 17 4.73 -0.87 -23.82
N THR A 18 3.80 -1.80 -23.64
CA THR A 18 2.36 -1.50 -23.59
C THR A 18 2.03 -0.57 -22.44
N LEU A 19 2.50 -0.88 -21.24
CA LEU A 19 2.28 -0.08 -20.03
C LEU A 19 2.97 1.27 -20.13
N LYS A 20 4.23 1.29 -20.59
CA LYS A 20 4.97 2.53 -20.80
C LYS A 20 4.24 3.48 -21.75
N ASN A 21 3.86 3.00 -22.93
CA ASN A 21 3.15 3.80 -23.93
C ASN A 21 1.80 4.33 -23.40
N TYR A 22 1.10 3.53 -22.60
CA TYR A 22 -0.17 3.94 -22.00
C TYR A 22 0.03 5.03 -20.95
N PHE A 23 0.93 4.81 -19.98
CA PHE A 23 1.12 5.75 -18.88
C PHE A 23 1.84 7.03 -19.30
N GLU A 24 2.74 7.00 -20.26
CA GLU A 24 3.33 8.21 -20.83
C GLU A 24 2.27 9.09 -21.52
N LYS A 25 1.28 8.50 -22.21
CA LYS A 25 0.12 9.25 -22.76
C LYS A 25 -0.78 9.83 -21.66
N GLU A 26 -0.86 9.18 -20.51
CA GLU A 26 -1.57 9.70 -19.32
C GLU A 26 -0.77 10.78 -18.56
N GLY A 27 0.46 11.11 -19.02
CA GLY A 27 1.30 12.16 -18.46
C GLY A 27 2.21 11.72 -17.31
N TYR A 28 2.52 10.43 -17.21
CA TYR A 28 3.51 9.91 -16.25
C TYR A 28 4.89 9.83 -16.88
N GLU A 29 5.93 9.98 -16.06
CA GLU A 29 7.29 9.61 -16.45
C GLU A 29 7.49 8.13 -16.14
N VAL A 30 7.84 7.30 -17.13
CA VAL A 30 7.89 5.85 -16.98
C VAL A 30 9.28 5.30 -17.27
N LYS A 31 9.80 4.52 -16.35
CA LYS A 31 11.03 3.74 -16.51
C LYS A 31 10.73 2.25 -16.41
N THR A 32 11.31 1.47 -17.32
CA THR A 32 11.16 0.01 -17.35
C THR A 32 12.51 -0.66 -17.14
N VAL A 33 12.53 -1.76 -16.41
CA VAL A 33 13.70 -2.65 -16.24
C VAL A 33 13.24 -4.09 -16.26
N SER A 34 14.10 -5.01 -16.74
CA SER A 34 13.73 -6.39 -17.05
C SER A 34 14.25 -7.44 -16.06
N ASP A 35 14.86 -7.04 -14.96
CA ASP A 35 15.35 -7.97 -13.93
C ASP A 35 15.36 -7.35 -12.55
N GLY A 36 15.33 -8.21 -11.52
CA GLY A 36 15.20 -7.76 -10.14
C GLY A 36 16.42 -7.02 -9.59
N ILE A 37 17.65 -7.28 -10.08
CA ILE A 37 18.84 -6.55 -9.63
C ILE A 37 18.76 -5.11 -10.14
N SER A 38 18.56 -4.94 -11.45
CA SER A 38 18.35 -3.64 -12.07
C SER A 38 17.14 -2.91 -11.47
N GLY A 39 16.11 -3.66 -11.03
CA GLY A 39 14.95 -3.13 -10.34
C GLY A 39 15.32 -2.38 -9.06
N VAL A 40 16.07 -3.01 -8.17
CA VAL A 40 16.51 -2.39 -6.90
C VAL A 40 17.45 -1.22 -7.14
N GLU A 41 18.40 -1.34 -8.06
CA GLU A 41 19.32 -0.26 -8.41
C GLU A 41 18.59 0.96 -8.96
N ASN A 42 17.68 0.73 -9.91
CA ASN A 42 16.91 1.81 -10.51
C ASN A 42 15.89 2.42 -9.55
N PHE A 43 15.34 1.66 -8.61
CA PHE A 43 14.51 2.21 -7.55
C PHE A 43 15.26 3.31 -6.78
N LYS A 44 16.50 3.05 -6.38
CA LYS A 44 17.32 4.02 -5.62
C LYS A 44 17.73 5.24 -6.45
N LEU A 45 18.06 5.05 -7.73
CA LEU A 45 18.54 6.12 -8.61
C LEU A 45 17.40 6.99 -9.17
N TYR A 46 16.32 6.37 -9.55
CA TYR A 46 15.19 7.02 -10.21
C TYR A 46 14.22 7.67 -9.22
N ASN A 47 14.17 7.16 -7.98
CA ASN A 47 13.27 7.59 -6.92
C ASN A 47 11.81 7.68 -7.40
N PRO A 48 11.17 6.56 -7.78
CA PRO A 48 9.83 6.54 -8.32
C PRO A 48 8.77 6.87 -7.26
N ASP A 49 7.64 7.43 -7.69
CA ASP A 49 6.46 7.63 -6.83
C ASP A 49 5.66 6.35 -6.62
N ILE A 50 5.81 5.36 -7.53
CA ILE A 50 5.18 4.04 -7.46
C ILE A 50 5.98 3.02 -8.25
N VAL A 51 5.97 1.78 -7.76
CA VAL A 51 6.60 0.62 -8.43
C VAL A 51 5.52 -0.37 -8.88
N LEU A 52 5.60 -0.81 -10.13
CA LEU A 52 4.88 -1.97 -10.66
C LEU A 52 5.88 -3.11 -10.77
N LEU A 53 5.62 -4.24 -10.10
CA LEU A 53 6.61 -5.29 -9.87
C LEU A 53 6.07 -6.65 -10.26
N ASP A 54 6.70 -7.32 -11.24
CA ASP A 54 6.47 -8.76 -11.44
C ASP A 54 7.24 -9.57 -10.38
N ILE A 55 6.70 -10.73 -10.08
CA ILE A 55 7.32 -11.69 -9.17
C ILE A 55 8.27 -12.62 -9.91
N VAL A 56 7.92 -13.02 -11.12
CA VAL A 56 8.72 -13.93 -11.91
C VAL A 56 9.76 -13.14 -12.70
N LEU A 57 10.89 -12.87 -12.06
CA LEU A 57 11.97 -12.07 -12.65
C LEU A 57 13.27 -12.87 -12.72
N PRO A 58 14.11 -12.64 -13.75
CA PRO A 58 15.45 -13.19 -13.79
C PRO A 58 16.38 -12.51 -12.75
N LYS A 59 17.47 -13.20 -12.40
CA LYS A 59 18.54 -12.79 -11.50
C LYS A 59 18.13 -12.63 -10.04
N LYS A 60 17.04 -11.93 -9.73
CA LYS A 60 16.48 -11.75 -8.39
C LYS A 60 14.97 -11.76 -8.49
N ASP A 61 14.30 -12.64 -7.74
CA ASP A 61 12.85 -12.75 -7.75
C ASP A 61 12.16 -11.51 -7.16
N GLY A 62 10.91 -11.26 -7.57
CA GLY A 62 10.18 -10.08 -7.16
C GLY A 62 9.84 -10.03 -5.66
N TRP A 63 9.79 -11.17 -4.98
CA TRP A 63 9.61 -11.20 -3.53
C TRP A 63 10.80 -10.55 -2.79
N GLN A 64 12.02 -10.88 -3.25
CA GLN A 64 13.24 -10.28 -2.71
C GLN A 64 13.31 -8.79 -3.05
N VAL A 65 12.95 -8.40 -4.29
CA VAL A 65 12.88 -6.99 -4.70
C VAL A 65 11.91 -6.21 -3.82
N CYS A 66 10.71 -6.72 -3.59
CA CYS A 66 9.70 -6.09 -2.75
C CYS A 66 10.23 -5.87 -1.32
N ARG A 67 10.86 -6.88 -0.73
CA ARG A 67 11.45 -6.79 0.61
C ARG A 67 12.55 -5.74 0.67
N GLU A 68 13.51 -5.75 -0.27
CA GLU A 68 14.60 -4.78 -0.29
C GLU A 68 14.13 -3.34 -0.49
N ILE A 69 13.09 -3.12 -1.28
CA ILE A 69 12.46 -1.80 -1.41
C ILE A 69 11.86 -1.39 -0.06
N ARG A 70 11.19 -2.29 0.65
CA ARG A 70 10.56 -2.01 1.95
C ARG A 70 11.56 -1.76 3.08
N GLU A 71 12.77 -2.31 3.01
CA GLU A 71 13.83 -2.02 3.98
C GLU A 71 14.29 -0.55 3.93
N VAL A 72 14.10 0.12 2.79
CA VAL A 72 14.63 1.47 2.57
C VAL A 72 13.55 2.52 2.24
N SER A 73 12.31 2.10 2.00
CA SER A 73 11.26 3.03 1.55
C SER A 73 9.84 2.50 1.76
N ASN A 74 8.91 3.45 1.93
CA ASN A 74 7.45 3.21 1.94
C ASN A 74 6.75 3.60 0.63
N GLN A 75 7.48 3.92 -0.44
CA GLN A 75 6.83 4.17 -1.72
C GLN A 75 5.94 3.00 -2.14
N PRO A 76 4.75 3.30 -2.71
CA PRO A 76 3.81 2.26 -3.10
C PRO A 76 4.39 1.24 -4.06
N VAL A 77 4.10 -0.05 -3.80
CA VAL A 77 4.43 -1.17 -4.68
C VAL A 77 3.16 -1.92 -5.02
N ILE A 78 2.83 -2.02 -6.30
CA ILE A 78 1.79 -2.90 -6.82
C ILE A 78 2.45 -4.10 -7.47
N ILE A 79 2.17 -5.30 -6.97
CA ILE A 79 2.61 -6.53 -7.61
C ILE A 79 1.70 -6.84 -8.79
N ILE A 80 2.29 -7.22 -9.92
CA ILE A 80 1.58 -7.64 -11.14
C ILE A 80 2.15 -8.98 -11.57
N SER A 81 1.43 -10.09 -11.40
CA SER A 81 2.01 -11.42 -11.64
C SER A 81 1.01 -12.41 -12.20
N ALA A 82 1.52 -13.42 -12.93
CA ALA A 82 0.73 -14.58 -13.37
C ALA A 82 0.36 -15.53 -12.23
N LYS A 83 1.03 -15.42 -11.07
CA LYS A 83 0.70 -16.18 -9.87
C LYS A 83 -0.63 -15.73 -9.31
N ASN A 84 -1.60 -16.63 -9.24
CA ASN A 84 -2.98 -16.29 -8.88
C ASN A 84 -3.49 -16.99 -7.60
N GLU A 85 -2.67 -17.84 -6.99
CA GLU A 85 -3.05 -18.52 -5.77
C GLU A 85 -3.25 -17.53 -4.61
N THR A 86 -4.18 -17.85 -3.74
CA THR A 86 -4.42 -17.02 -2.54
C THR A 86 -3.15 -16.86 -1.70
N PHE A 87 -2.33 -17.91 -1.64
CA PHE A 87 -1.06 -17.89 -0.92
C PHE A 87 -0.10 -16.84 -1.49
N ASP A 88 0.06 -16.78 -2.83
CA ASP A 88 0.94 -15.79 -3.48
C ASP A 88 0.47 -14.36 -3.21
N LYS A 89 -0.84 -14.11 -3.28
CA LYS A 89 -1.41 -12.78 -2.99
C LYS A 89 -1.15 -12.36 -1.55
N VAL A 90 -1.41 -13.27 -0.60
CA VAL A 90 -1.15 -13.01 0.83
C VAL A 90 0.34 -12.78 1.08
N LEU A 91 1.21 -13.62 0.49
CA LEU A 91 2.66 -13.48 0.63
C LEU A 91 3.15 -12.11 0.09
N GLY A 92 2.69 -11.69 -1.09
CA GLY A 92 3.05 -10.38 -1.66
C GLY A 92 2.67 -9.23 -0.75
N LEU A 93 1.46 -9.27 -0.24
CA LEU A 93 0.99 -8.28 0.72
C LEU A 93 1.76 -8.37 2.05
N GLU A 94 2.06 -9.55 2.56
CA GLU A 94 2.89 -9.73 3.77
C GLU A 94 4.33 -9.26 3.60
N LEU A 95 4.89 -9.28 2.40
CA LEU A 95 6.22 -8.76 2.09
C LEU A 95 6.25 -7.24 1.88
N GLY A 96 5.11 -6.58 1.88
CA GLY A 96 5.08 -5.13 1.84
C GLY A 96 4.35 -4.51 0.65
N ALA A 97 3.87 -5.28 -0.31
CA ALA A 97 3.08 -4.72 -1.39
C ALA A 97 1.80 -4.03 -0.86
N ASP A 98 1.42 -2.94 -1.50
CA ASP A 98 0.20 -2.19 -1.20
C ASP A 98 -1.01 -2.78 -1.93
N ASP A 99 -0.77 -3.44 -3.06
CA ASP A 99 -1.80 -4.11 -3.85
C ASP A 99 -1.20 -5.26 -4.67
N TYR A 100 -2.08 -6.15 -5.16
CA TYR A 100 -1.71 -7.30 -5.99
C TYR A 100 -2.70 -7.47 -7.15
N LEU A 101 -2.18 -7.48 -8.38
CA LEU A 101 -2.96 -7.64 -9.61
C LEU A 101 -2.51 -8.89 -10.36
N VAL A 102 -3.45 -9.72 -10.79
CA VAL A 102 -3.15 -10.97 -11.50
C VAL A 102 -3.14 -10.75 -13.01
N LYS A 103 -2.12 -11.28 -13.71
CA LYS A 103 -2.08 -11.35 -15.18
C LYS A 103 -3.00 -12.49 -15.68
N PRO A 104 -3.79 -12.29 -16.77
CA PRO A 104 -3.95 -11.07 -17.53
C PRO A 104 -4.88 -10.06 -16.83
N PHE A 105 -4.63 -8.77 -17.00
CA PHE A 105 -5.39 -7.67 -16.40
C PHE A 105 -5.82 -6.63 -17.44
N ASP A 106 -6.83 -5.83 -17.11
CA ASP A 106 -7.19 -4.65 -17.88
C ASP A 106 -6.30 -3.47 -17.48
N ILE A 107 -5.72 -2.78 -18.49
CA ILE A 107 -4.88 -1.59 -18.24
C ILE A 107 -5.65 -0.48 -17.52
N LYS A 108 -6.95 -0.35 -17.77
CA LYS A 108 -7.80 0.62 -17.08
C LYS A 108 -7.95 0.28 -15.60
N GLU A 109 -8.05 -1.02 -15.27
CA GLU A 109 -8.06 -1.48 -13.89
C GLU A 109 -6.73 -1.11 -13.20
N LEU A 110 -5.60 -1.42 -13.82
CA LEU A 110 -4.28 -1.05 -13.30
C LEU A 110 -4.15 0.47 -13.13
N SER A 111 -4.58 1.25 -14.13
CA SER A 111 -4.59 2.73 -14.06
C SER A 111 -5.44 3.26 -12.91
N ALA A 112 -6.62 2.68 -12.67
CA ALA A 112 -7.46 3.04 -11.53
C ALA A 112 -6.79 2.75 -10.19
N ARG A 113 -6.12 1.60 -10.07
CA ARG A 113 -5.35 1.20 -8.87
C ARG A 113 -4.18 2.14 -8.61
N ILE A 114 -3.39 2.44 -9.64
CA ILE A 114 -2.28 3.41 -9.57
C ILE A 114 -2.79 4.79 -9.13
N LYS A 115 -3.85 5.30 -9.77
CA LYS A 115 -4.46 6.59 -9.42
C LYS A 115 -4.99 6.59 -7.98
N ALA A 116 -5.60 5.49 -7.53
CA ALA A 116 -6.08 5.35 -6.16
C ALA A 116 -4.93 5.39 -5.15
N VAL A 117 -3.85 4.68 -5.42
CA VAL A 117 -2.65 4.66 -4.57
C VAL A 117 -1.95 6.03 -4.57
N LEU A 118 -1.68 6.62 -5.73
CA LEU A 118 -0.99 7.92 -5.87
C LEU A 118 -1.83 9.11 -5.40
N ARG A 119 -3.16 9.07 -5.53
CA ARG A 119 -4.04 10.12 -5.01
C ARG A 119 -3.84 10.30 -3.52
N ARG A 120 -3.58 9.24 -2.82
CA ARG A 120 -3.39 9.20 -1.37
C ARG A 120 -2.05 9.81 -0.98
N THR A 121 -0.99 9.57 -1.75
CA THR A 121 0.29 10.24 -1.53
C THR A 121 0.26 11.73 -1.91
N ARG A 122 -0.68 12.16 -2.79
CA ARG A 122 -0.79 13.54 -3.30
C ARG A 122 -1.88 14.40 -2.66
N LEU A 123 -2.92 13.82 -2.05
CA LEU A 123 -4.02 14.58 -1.41
C LEU A 123 -3.57 15.43 -0.22
N HIS A 124 -2.26 15.51 0.01
CA HIS A 124 -1.64 16.46 0.93
C HIS A 124 -1.88 17.94 0.61
N SER A 125 -2.46 18.29 -0.57
CA SER A 125 -2.53 19.70 -1.00
C SER A 125 -3.93 20.27 -1.14
N SER A 126 -5.03 19.50 -1.09
CA SER A 126 -6.30 20.07 -1.55
C SER A 126 -7.62 19.59 -0.90
N VAL A 127 -7.64 18.77 0.13
CA VAL A 127 -8.91 18.48 0.84
C VAL A 127 -8.88 19.14 2.22
N LYS A 128 -9.45 20.34 2.28
CA LYS A 128 -9.91 20.95 3.54
C LYS A 128 -11.06 20.09 4.05
N ASN A 129 -10.85 19.36 5.14
CA ASN A 129 -11.85 19.14 6.21
C ASN A 129 -11.58 17.95 7.16
N ASP A 130 -10.39 17.28 7.17
CA ASP A 130 -10.07 16.35 8.26
C ASP A 130 -8.66 16.62 8.82
N ASN A 131 -8.43 17.85 9.27
CA ASN A 131 -7.18 18.29 9.94
C ASN A 131 -7.10 17.78 11.39
N GLU A 132 -7.77 16.71 11.75
CA GLU A 132 -7.63 16.17 13.10
C GLU A 132 -6.47 15.19 13.17
N VAL A 133 -5.40 15.62 13.84
CA VAL A 133 -4.43 14.68 14.37
C VAL A 133 -5.14 13.85 15.44
N ILE A 134 -5.32 12.56 15.17
CA ILE A 134 -5.91 11.65 16.14
C ILE A 134 -4.87 11.35 17.21
N LYS A 135 -5.21 11.63 18.45
CA LYS A 135 -4.33 11.37 19.59
C LYS A 135 -5.05 10.51 20.63
N PHE A 136 -4.39 9.44 21.00
CA PHE A 136 -4.73 8.63 22.16
C PHE A 136 -3.47 8.41 23.00
N ASP A 137 -3.58 7.59 24.04
CA ASP A 137 -2.41 7.23 24.85
C ASP A 137 -1.30 6.63 23.99
N ASN A 138 -0.13 7.27 24.00
CA ASN A 138 1.08 6.85 23.27
C ASN A 138 0.98 6.75 21.73
N ILE A 139 -0.11 7.21 21.10
CA ILE A 139 -0.28 7.21 19.66
C ILE A 139 -0.76 8.55 19.13
N GLU A 140 -0.12 9.05 18.06
CA GLU A 140 -0.57 10.18 17.27
C GLU A 140 -0.59 9.79 15.79
N ILE A 141 -1.72 10.01 15.12
CA ILE A 141 -1.93 9.66 13.72
C ILE A 141 -2.28 10.92 12.94
N SER A 142 -1.50 11.25 11.95
CA SER A 142 -1.76 12.39 11.06
C SER A 142 -1.76 11.94 9.60
N LEU A 143 -2.92 12.00 8.95
CA LEU A 143 -2.99 11.81 7.50
C LEU A 143 -2.44 13.02 6.74
N GLU A 144 -2.56 14.23 7.28
CA GLU A 144 -2.01 15.43 6.66
C GLU A 144 -0.49 15.36 6.48
N LYS A 145 0.19 14.83 7.51
CA LYS A 145 1.66 14.68 7.49
C LYS A 145 2.11 13.28 7.05
N TYR A 146 1.17 12.35 6.85
CA TYR A 146 1.43 10.92 6.70
C TYR A 146 2.39 10.38 7.76
N GLU A 147 2.12 10.77 8.98
CA GLU A 147 2.99 10.48 10.11
C GLU A 147 2.24 9.68 11.18
N LEU A 148 2.89 8.64 11.65
CA LEU A 148 2.54 7.91 12.85
C LEU A 148 3.59 8.18 13.91
N LYS A 149 3.15 8.61 15.12
CA LYS A 149 4.04 8.65 16.28
C LYS A 149 3.57 7.67 17.33
N LEU A 150 4.50 6.87 17.81
CA LEU A 150 4.30 5.94 18.91
C LEU A 150 5.25 6.34 20.06
N CYS A 151 4.70 6.54 21.27
CA CYS A 151 5.45 7.03 22.43
C CYS A 151 6.28 8.31 22.12
N GLY A 152 5.73 9.22 21.30
CA GLY A 152 6.37 10.47 20.88
C GLY A 152 7.44 10.34 19.79
N LYS A 153 7.73 9.15 19.29
CA LYS A 153 8.71 8.91 18.21
C LYS A 153 8.00 8.65 16.90
N SER A 154 8.47 9.25 15.80
CA SER A 154 8.00 8.93 14.45
C SER A 154 8.34 7.49 14.10
N VAL A 155 7.35 6.78 13.57
CA VAL A 155 7.46 5.40 13.11
C VAL A 155 7.15 5.36 11.62
N ASP A 156 8.01 4.70 10.88
CA ASP A 156 7.85 4.51 9.45
C ASP A 156 6.72 3.51 9.16
N ILE A 157 5.77 3.91 8.33
CA ILE A 157 4.55 3.16 8.06
C ILE A 157 4.11 3.31 6.60
N PRO A 158 3.83 2.21 5.89
CA PRO A 158 3.28 2.27 4.55
C PRO A 158 1.96 3.05 4.50
N PRO A 159 1.70 3.81 3.42
CA PRO A 159 0.51 4.67 3.31
C PRO A 159 -0.80 3.94 3.61
N LYS A 160 -0.98 2.73 3.09
CA LYS A 160 -2.21 1.95 3.31
C LYS A 160 -2.41 1.49 4.75
N GLU A 161 -1.34 1.18 5.45
CA GLU A 161 -1.41 0.84 6.87
C GLU A 161 -1.82 2.07 7.68
N LEU A 162 -1.26 3.24 7.36
CA LEU A 162 -1.62 4.50 8.04
C LEU A 162 -3.08 4.88 7.81
N GLU A 163 -3.57 4.78 6.57
CA GLU A 163 -4.96 5.07 6.22
C GLU A 163 -5.94 4.14 6.94
N LEU A 164 -5.64 2.84 6.97
CA LEU A 164 -6.46 1.85 7.68
C LEU A 164 -6.49 2.13 9.17
N LEU A 165 -5.33 2.40 9.77
CA LEU A 165 -5.22 2.73 11.18
C LEU A 165 -5.98 4.01 11.51
N HIS A 166 -5.80 5.06 10.71
CA HIS A 166 -6.51 6.33 10.87
C HIS A 166 -8.02 6.13 10.77
N PHE A 167 -8.51 5.41 9.74
CA PHE A 167 -9.94 5.17 9.57
C PHE A 167 -10.55 4.45 10.76
N LEU A 168 -9.89 3.42 11.27
CA LEU A 168 -10.36 2.66 12.42
C LEU A 168 -10.29 3.47 13.72
N ALA A 169 -9.23 4.24 13.94
CA ALA A 169 -9.05 5.09 15.11
C ALA A 169 -10.03 6.28 15.13
N TYR A 170 -10.29 6.89 13.96
CA TYR A 170 -11.30 7.94 13.82
C TYR A 170 -12.71 7.42 14.16
N ASN A 171 -13.02 6.20 13.73
CA ASN A 171 -14.28 5.52 14.01
C ASN A 171 -14.19 4.56 15.21
N ARG A 172 -13.45 4.93 16.25
CA ARG A 172 -13.19 4.08 17.41
C ARG A 172 -14.46 3.45 17.98
N ASN A 173 -14.33 2.26 18.55
CA ASN A 173 -15.40 1.45 19.14
C ASN A 173 -16.47 0.95 18.15
N ARG A 174 -16.34 1.26 16.85
CA ARG A 174 -17.23 0.74 15.80
C ARG A 174 -16.58 -0.42 15.08
N VAL A 175 -17.38 -1.45 14.81
CA VAL A 175 -16.94 -2.63 14.04
C VAL A 175 -17.18 -2.36 12.57
N PHE A 176 -16.20 -2.70 11.74
CA PHE A 176 -16.30 -2.65 10.28
C PHE A 176 -16.00 -4.03 9.70
N THR A 177 -16.80 -4.47 8.73
CA THR A 177 -16.52 -5.68 7.98
C THR A 177 -15.29 -5.49 7.09
N ARG A 178 -14.71 -6.60 6.62
CA ARG A 178 -13.58 -6.56 5.67
C ARG A 178 -13.93 -5.79 4.40
N ASP A 179 -15.12 -6.03 3.86
CA ASP A 179 -15.59 -5.38 2.64
C ASP A 179 -15.80 -3.87 2.87
N GLN A 180 -16.38 -3.48 4.01
CA GLN A 180 -16.51 -2.06 4.36
C GLN A 180 -15.15 -1.37 4.50
N LEU A 181 -14.15 -2.04 5.10
CA LEU A 181 -12.80 -1.51 5.20
C LEU A 181 -12.14 -1.41 3.83
N LEU A 182 -12.35 -2.42 2.99
CA LEU A 182 -11.86 -2.41 1.62
C LEU A 182 -12.42 -1.21 0.85
N ASP A 183 -13.75 -1.04 0.85
CA ASP A 183 -14.40 0.09 0.17
C ASP A 183 -13.92 1.45 0.69
N LYS A 184 -13.80 1.60 2.01
CA LYS A 184 -13.46 2.88 2.65
C LYS A 184 -11.99 3.25 2.53
N VAL A 185 -11.09 2.27 2.59
CA VAL A 185 -9.63 2.48 2.59
C VAL A 185 -9.03 2.26 1.21
N TRP A 186 -9.50 1.29 0.44
CA TRP A 186 -9.00 1.01 -0.92
C TRP A 186 -9.86 1.65 -2.01
N GLY A 187 -11.13 1.94 -1.72
CA GLY A 187 -12.09 2.58 -2.63
C GLY A 187 -13.10 1.60 -3.21
N PHE A 188 -14.28 2.12 -3.59
CA PHE A 188 -15.40 1.32 -4.08
C PHE A 188 -15.07 0.51 -5.35
N ASP A 189 -14.20 1.04 -6.21
CA ASP A 189 -13.78 0.38 -7.45
C ASP A 189 -12.63 -0.63 -7.26
N TYR A 190 -12.25 -0.92 -6.01
CA TYR A 190 -11.19 -1.88 -5.72
C TYR A 190 -11.70 -3.32 -5.86
N LEU A 191 -11.24 -4.01 -6.90
CA LEU A 191 -11.64 -5.39 -7.22
C LEU A 191 -10.76 -6.45 -6.54
N GLY A 192 -9.97 -6.08 -5.53
CA GLY A 192 -9.09 -6.99 -4.80
C GLY A 192 -9.82 -7.83 -3.74
N ASP A 193 -9.09 -8.84 -3.21
CA ASP A 193 -9.59 -9.72 -2.16
C ASP A 193 -9.66 -8.99 -0.80
N SER A 194 -10.74 -9.19 -0.07
CA SER A 194 -10.93 -8.63 1.28
C SER A 194 -9.89 -9.12 2.31
N ARG A 195 -9.17 -10.21 2.01
CA ARG A 195 -8.01 -10.68 2.79
C ARG A 195 -6.85 -9.69 2.81
N THR A 196 -6.80 -8.77 1.85
CA THR A 196 -5.87 -7.63 1.88
C THR A 196 -5.95 -6.88 3.21
N VAL A 197 -7.17 -6.69 3.73
CA VAL A 197 -7.38 -6.05 5.03
C VAL A 197 -6.73 -6.83 6.17
N ASP A 198 -6.85 -8.16 6.17
CA ASP A 198 -6.30 -9.02 7.24
C ASP A 198 -4.77 -8.89 7.33
N VAL A 199 -4.10 -8.83 6.18
CA VAL A 199 -2.64 -8.67 6.11
C VAL A 199 -2.20 -7.32 6.68
N HIS A 200 -2.88 -6.24 6.30
CA HIS A 200 -2.56 -4.90 6.80
C HIS A 200 -2.86 -4.77 8.31
N VAL A 201 -3.95 -5.38 8.79
CA VAL A 201 -4.25 -5.44 10.23
C VAL A 201 -3.17 -6.20 11.00
N LYS A 202 -2.67 -7.33 10.47
CA LYS A 202 -1.58 -8.10 11.08
C LYS A 202 -0.33 -7.23 11.26
N ARG A 203 0.12 -6.55 10.19
CA ARG A 203 1.29 -5.67 10.23
C ARG A 203 1.13 -4.48 11.16
N LEU A 204 -0.07 -3.88 11.17
CA LEU A 204 -0.38 -2.82 12.13
C LEU A 204 -0.23 -3.31 13.56
N ARG A 205 -0.74 -4.50 13.89
CA ARG A 205 -0.59 -5.07 15.22
C ARG A 205 0.86 -5.29 15.62
N GLU A 206 1.69 -5.78 14.70
CA GLU A 206 3.13 -5.97 14.93
C GLU A 206 3.84 -4.64 15.27
N LYS A 207 3.42 -3.52 14.61
CA LYS A 207 3.96 -2.19 14.90
C LYS A 207 3.41 -1.58 16.20
N LEU A 208 2.18 -1.92 16.57
CA LEU A 208 1.45 -1.36 17.71
C LEU A 208 1.62 -2.17 19.00
N ASP A 209 2.34 -3.31 18.93
CA ASP A 209 2.53 -4.19 20.07
C ASP A 209 3.26 -3.49 21.22
N GLY A 210 2.73 -3.63 22.41
CA GLY A 210 3.30 -3.04 23.64
C GLY A 210 3.24 -1.50 23.74
N VAL A 211 2.54 -0.80 22.83
CA VAL A 211 2.48 0.67 22.82
C VAL A 211 1.57 1.22 23.91
N SER A 212 0.42 0.58 24.17
CA SER A 212 -0.55 1.03 25.16
C SER A 212 -1.48 -0.09 25.63
N ASP A 213 -1.88 0.00 26.88
CA ASP A 213 -2.93 -0.87 27.46
C ASP A 213 -4.32 -0.22 27.41
N LYS A 214 -4.44 1.02 26.88
CA LYS A 214 -5.68 1.78 26.85
C LYS A 214 -6.46 1.69 25.56
N TRP A 215 -5.90 1.07 24.54
CA TRP A 215 -6.56 0.81 23.27
C TRP A 215 -6.00 -0.42 22.57
N VAL A 216 -6.79 -0.99 21.67
CA VAL A 216 -6.37 -2.18 20.90
C VAL A 216 -7.03 -2.22 19.53
N LEU A 217 -6.29 -2.70 18.54
CA LEU A 217 -6.84 -3.07 17.23
C LEU A 217 -7.42 -4.49 17.30
N LYS A 218 -8.73 -4.59 17.57
CA LYS A 218 -9.43 -5.82 17.93
C LYS A 218 -10.09 -6.51 16.74
N THR A 219 -10.00 -7.84 16.70
CA THR A 219 -10.82 -8.67 15.80
C THR A 219 -12.17 -8.94 16.47
N VAL A 220 -13.24 -8.72 15.71
CA VAL A 220 -14.59 -9.21 16.08
C VAL A 220 -14.85 -10.44 15.19
N TRP A 221 -14.75 -11.61 15.81
CA TRP A 221 -14.82 -12.89 15.10
C TRP A 221 -16.10 -13.02 14.27
N GLY A 222 -15.94 -13.48 13.03
CA GLY A 222 -17.06 -13.62 12.08
C GLY A 222 -17.57 -12.30 11.49
N VAL A 223 -17.04 -11.12 11.92
CA VAL A 223 -17.48 -9.81 11.46
C VAL A 223 -16.35 -9.04 10.79
N GLY A 224 -15.32 -8.65 11.55
CA GLY A 224 -14.25 -7.78 11.02
C GLY A 224 -13.38 -7.19 12.12
N TYR A 225 -13.10 -5.88 12.03
CA TYR A 225 -12.14 -5.20 12.89
C TYR A 225 -12.68 -3.91 13.49
N LYS A 226 -12.12 -3.52 14.64
CA LYS A 226 -12.36 -2.22 15.28
C LYS A 226 -11.10 -1.74 16.01
N PHE A 227 -10.96 -0.43 16.14
CA PHE A 227 -10.08 0.18 17.11
C PHE A 227 -10.90 0.39 18.41
N GLU A 228 -10.55 -0.32 19.46
CA GLU A 228 -11.28 -0.30 20.74
C GLU A 228 -10.50 0.51 21.77
N ILE A 229 -11.15 1.47 22.40
CA ILE A 229 -10.63 2.15 23.58
C ILE A 229 -11.01 1.28 24.79
N LEU A 230 -10.01 0.96 25.59
CA LEU A 230 -10.17 0.20 26.85
C LEU A 230 -10.31 1.20 27.99
N GLU A 231 -11.28 0.99 28.86
CA GLU A 231 -11.54 1.79 30.08
C GLU A 231 -10.55 1.45 31.19
#